data_a4e01da23774e96896107f5e29cabd9a
#
_entry.id   a4e01da23774e96896107f5e29cabd9a
#
_cell.length_a   1.000
_cell.length_b   1.000
_cell.length_c   1.000
_cell.angle_alpha   90.00
_cell.angle_beta   90.00
_cell.angle_gamma   90.00
#
_symmetry.space_group_name_H-M   'P 1'
#
loop_
_entity.id
_entity.type
_entity.pdbx_description
1 polymer ?
#
loop_
_entity_poly.entity_id
_entity_poly.type
_entity_poly.pdbx_seq_one_letter_code
_entity_poly.pdbx_strand_id
1 'polypeptide(L)'
;MRVRDFLENGFHLVAGDGGLENPIEGVYICDLLSWVMAKSKPKNAWITIQSHVNIVAVALMVEQSCIIVSEGVEVEREAVERANEEAMPILSFPGTSYEAAIKLYQLLSK
;
A
#
# COMPACT_ATOMS: atom_id res chain seq x y z
N MET A 1 -12.20 2.86 -8.43
CA MET A 1 -10.75 2.91 -8.64
C MET A 1 -10.10 1.62 -8.18
N ARG A 2 -9.09 1.18 -8.90
CA ARG A 2 -8.33 -0.04 -8.58
C ARG A 2 -6.87 0.31 -8.38
N VAL A 3 -6.11 -0.60 -7.77
CA VAL A 3 -4.68 -0.38 -7.51
C VAL A 3 -3.93 0.01 -8.77
N ARG A 4 -4.22 -0.63 -9.91
CA ARG A 4 -3.53 -0.34 -11.18
C ARG A 4 -3.60 1.14 -11.57
N ASP A 5 -4.66 1.84 -11.19
CA ASP A 5 -4.83 3.25 -11.55
C ASP A 5 -3.79 4.17 -10.91
N PHE A 6 -3.17 3.70 -9.82
CA PHE A 6 -2.12 4.49 -9.15
C PHE A 6 -0.82 4.51 -9.95
N LEU A 7 -0.57 3.47 -10.76
CA LEU A 7 0.71 3.32 -11.45
C LEU A 7 1.01 4.42 -12.47
N GLU A 8 -0.03 5.08 -12.97
CA GLU A 8 0.13 6.19 -13.92
C GLU A 8 0.19 7.55 -13.21
N ASN A 9 0.18 7.55 -11.89
CA ASN A 9 0.05 8.76 -11.08
C ASN A 9 1.15 8.92 -10.04
N GLY A 10 2.36 8.47 -10.35
CA GLY A 10 3.53 8.69 -9.50
C GLY A 10 3.83 7.59 -8.51
N PHE A 11 3.06 6.51 -8.52
CA PHE A 11 3.32 5.34 -7.68
C PHE A 11 3.93 4.24 -8.55
N HIS A 12 4.93 3.53 -8.00
CA HIS A 12 5.66 2.51 -8.75
C HIS A 12 5.46 1.13 -8.14
N LEU A 13 5.16 0.15 -8.97
CA LEU A 13 4.95 -1.22 -8.50
C LEU A 13 6.27 -1.83 -8.07
N VAL A 14 6.31 -2.34 -6.82
CA VAL A 14 7.45 -3.05 -6.25
C VAL A 14 7.21 -4.55 -6.27
N ALA A 15 6.00 -4.97 -5.94
CA ALA A 15 5.66 -6.40 -5.83
C ALA A 15 4.15 -6.59 -5.86
N GLY A 16 3.71 -7.84 -6.03
CA GLY A 16 2.31 -8.20 -5.88
C GLY A 16 1.43 -7.83 -7.07
N ASP A 17 1.94 -7.96 -8.27
CA ASP A 17 1.18 -7.62 -9.49
C ASP A 17 -0.13 -8.39 -9.64
N GLY A 18 -0.25 -9.54 -8.98
CA GLY A 18 -1.50 -10.32 -9.01
C GLY A 18 -2.69 -9.62 -8.37
N GLY A 19 -2.46 -8.56 -7.57
CA GLY A 19 -3.53 -7.82 -6.92
C GLY A 19 -3.87 -6.47 -7.53
N LEU A 20 -3.39 -6.18 -8.74
CA LEU A 20 -3.59 -4.86 -9.36
C LEU A 20 -5.06 -4.51 -9.62
N GLU A 21 -5.94 -5.50 -9.66
CA GLU A 21 -7.37 -5.26 -9.85
C GLU A 21 -8.12 -5.03 -8.54
N ASN A 22 -7.44 -5.09 -7.39
CA ASN A 22 -8.08 -4.88 -6.10
C ASN A 22 -8.71 -3.49 -6.04
N PRO A 23 -9.97 -3.38 -5.59
CA PRO A 23 -10.64 -2.08 -5.50
C PRO A 23 -10.15 -1.27 -4.31
N ILE A 24 -10.16 0.05 -4.44
CA ILE A 24 -9.77 0.97 -3.37
C ILE A 24 -11.00 1.68 -2.87
N GLU A 25 -11.30 1.53 -1.57
CA GLU A 25 -12.45 2.18 -0.94
C GLU A 25 -12.07 3.26 0.06
N GLY A 26 -10.78 3.37 0.38
CA GLY A 26 -10.30 4.38 1.31
C GLY A 26 -8.80 4.33 1.47
N VAL A 27 -8.29 5.18 2.35
CA VAL A 27 -6.85 5.31 2.59
C VAL A 27 -6.62 5.33 4.10
N TYR A 28 -5.59 4.65 4.56
CA TYR A 28 -5.18 4.69 5.97
C TYR A 28 -3.68 4.93 6.04
N ILE A 29 -3.26 5.83 6.93
CA ILE A 29 -1.85 6.19 7.10
C ILE A 29 -1.44 5.89 8.52
N CYS A 30 -0.53 4.94 8.70
CA CYS A 30 -0.02 4.61 10.03
C CYS A 30 1.20 3.72 9.92
N ASP A 31 2.17 3.89 10.83
CA ASP A 31 3.38 3.07 10.86
C ASP A 31 3.41 2.10 12.03
N LEU A 32 2.46 2.20 12.94
CA LEU A 32 2.36 1.29 14.08
C LEU A 32 1.45 0.12 13.67
N LEU A 33 2.04 -1.05 13.48
CA LEU A 33 1.34 -2.20 12.92
C LEU A 33 0.14 -2.64 13.75
N SER A 34 0.26 -2.62 15.09
CA SER A 34 -0.85 -2.99 15.96
C SER A 34 -2.05 -2.04 15.79
N TRP A 35 -1.76 -0.77 15.51
CA TRP A 35 -2.81 0.23 15.29
C TRP A 35 -3.49 0.02 13.96
N VAL A 36 -2.70 -0.31 12.92
CA VAL A 36 -3.25 -0.64 11.61
C VAL A 36 -4.22 -1.81 11.71
N MET A 37 -3.82 -2.85 12.45
CA MET A 37 -4.68 -4.03 12.64
C MET A 37 -6.00 -3.68 13.35
N ALA A 38 -5.94 -2.74 14.29
CA ALA A 38 -7.12 -2.37 15.08
C ALA A 38 -8.04 -1.37 14.40
N LYS A 39 -7.50 -0.50 13.56
CA LYS A 39 -8.23 0.70 13.11
C LYS A 39 -8.44 0.80 11.60
N SER A 40 -7.62 0.15 10.78
CA SER A 40 -7.82 0.23 9.33
C SER A 40 -9.04 -0.59 8.91
N LYS A 41 -9.49 -0.34 7.68
CA LYS A 41 -10.67 -1.02 7.13
C LYS A 41 -10.26 -1.83 5.90
N PRO A 42 -11.01 -2.88 5.58
CA PRO A 42 -10.77 -3.63 4.35
C PRO A 42 -10.80 -2.72 3.12
N LYS A 43 -10.07 -3.11 2.09
CA LYS A 43 -10.01 -2.42 0.80
C LYS A 43 -9.42 -1.01 0.88
N ASN A 44 -8.61 -0.74 1.90
CA ASN A 44 -7.86 0.51 1.99
C ASN A 44 -6.55 0.40 1.23
N ALA A 45 -6.07 1.54 0.76
CA ALA A 45 -4.67 1.72 0.41
C ALA A 45 -3.97 2.14 1.70
N TRP A 46 -3.00 1.35 2.14
CA TRP A 46 -2.30 1.62 3.39
C TRP A 46 -0.95 2.28 3.10
N ILE A 47 -0.79 3.52 3.57
CA ILE A 47 0.45 4.27 3.43
C ILE A 47 1.28 4.11 4.70
N THR A 48 2.54 3.70 4.55
CA THR A 48 3.46 3.48 5.66
C THR A 48 4.90 3.70 5.20
N ILE A 49 5.82 3.83 6.16
CA ILE A 49 7.26 3.82 5.89
C ILE A 49 7.88 2.50 6.34
N GLN A 50 7.10 1.58 6.87
CA GLN A 50 7.59 0.25 7.25
C GLN A 50 7.92 -0.54 5.99
N SER A 51 9.01 -1.31 6.02
CA SER A 51 9.50 -2.04 4.85
C SER A 51 9.75 -3.53 5.12
N HIS A 52 9.52 -3.98 6.35
CA HIS A 52 9.74 -5.36 6.76
C HIS A 52 8.60 -6.27 6.28
N VAL A 53 8.88 -7.57 6.18
CA VAL A 53 7.90 -8.57 5.71
C VAL A 53 6.60 -8.56 6.53
N ASN A 54 6.65 -8.09 7.77
CA ASN A 54 5.46 -7.99 8.62
C ASN A 54 4.34 -7.14 8.02
N ILE A 55 4.67 -6.18 7.15
CA ILE A 55 3.64 -5.35 6.52
C ILE A 55 2.73 -6.19 5.64
N VAL A 56 3.27 -7.22 5.00
CA VAL A 56 2.47 -8.09 4.14
C VAL A 56 1.49 -8.90 4.98
N ALA A 57 1.96 -9.46 6.10
CA ALA A 57 1.10 -10.22 7.01
C ALA A 57 -0.04 -9.36 7.55
N VAL A 58 0.27 -8.14 7.97
CA VAL A 58 -0.74 -7.22 8.48
C VAL A 58 -1.75 -6.85 7.39
N ALA A 59 -1.26 -6.50 6.20
CA ALA A 59 -2.14 -6.13 5.08
C ALA A 59 -3.11 -7.26 4.72
N LEU A 60 -2.64 -8.50 4.73
CA LEU A 60 -3.48 -9.67 4.45
C LEU A 60 -4.53 -9.85 5.55
N MET A 61 -4.11 -9.72 6.81
CA MET A 61 -4.98 -9.93 7.96
C MET A 61 -6.17 -8.96 7.97
N VAL A 62 -5.93 -7.69 7.61
CA VAL A 62 -6.99 -6.67 7.59
C VAL A 62 -7.51 -6.40 6.18
N GLU A 63 -7.16 -7.24 5.24
CA GLU A 63 -7.69 -7.20 3.87
C GLU A 63 -7.46 -5.88 3.14
N GLN A 64 -6.26 -5.31 3.27
CA GLN A 64 -5.90 -4.12 2.52
C GLN A 64 -5.85 -4.42 1.02
N SER A 65 -6.14 -3.43 0.20
CA SER A 65 -6.04 -3.59 -1.26
C SER A 65 -4.62 -3.43 -1.76
N CYS A 66 -3.82 -2.62 -1.08
CA CYS A 66 -2.39 -2.46 -1.39
C CYS A 66 -1.66 -1.81 -0.22
N ILE A 67 -0.34 -1.87 -0.29
CA ILE A 67 0.56 -1.18 0.63
C ILE A 67 1.31 -0.14 -0.19
N ILE A 68 1.40 1.10 0.32
CA ILE A 68 2.18 2.16 -0.31
C ILE A 68 3.30 2.53 0.66
N VAL A 69 4.55 2.30 0.24
CA VAL A 69 5.72 2.65 1.04
C VAL A 69 6.25 3.99 0.54
N SER A 70 6.11 5.02 1.37
CA SER A 70 6.47 6.39 1.03
C SER A 70 7.90 6.73 1.43
N GLU A 71 8.31 7.99 1.22
CA GLU A 71 9.62 8.55 1.58
C GLU A 71 10.80 7.93 0.84
N GLY A 72 10.53 7.24 -0.27
CA GLY A 72 11.59 6.57 -1.02
C GLY A 72 12.23 5.40 -0.27
N VAL A 73 11.58 4.89 0.77
CA VAL A 73 12.12 3.78 1.56
C VAL A 73 12.17 2.52 0.69
N GLU A 74 13.31 1.82 0.74
CA GLU A 74 13.48 0.58 0.01
C GLU A 74 12.79 -0.57 0.74
N VAL A 75 11.96 -1.32 0.02
CA VAL A 75 11.23 -2.47 0.58
C VAL A 75 12.18 -3.67 0.67
N GLU A 76 12.20 -4.35 1.81
CA GLU A 76 13.09 -5.48 2.04
C GLU A 76 12.72 -6.67 1.14
N ARG A 77 13.74 -7.46 0.77
CA ARG A 77 13.55 -8.56 -0.16
C ARG A 77 12.48 -9.54 0.30
N GLU A 78 12.46 -9.91 1.58
CA GLU A 78 11.48 -10.85 2.10
C GLU A 78 10.05 -10.34 1.93
N ALA A 79 9.86 -9.03 2.09
CA ALA A 79 8.56 -8.42 1.88
C ALA A 79 8.14 -8.50 0.41
N VAL A 80 9.07 -8.25 -0.51
CA VAL A 80 8.82 -8.36 -1.94
C VAL A 80 8.42 -9.79 -2.30
N GLU A 81 9.18 -10.78 -1.83
CA GLU A 81 8.91 -12.19 -2.12
C GLU A 81 7.54 -12.61 -1.59
N ARG A 82 7.23 -12.25 -0.34
CA ARG A 82 5.95 -12.62 0.27
C ARG A 82 4.78 -11.93 -0.44
N ALA A 83 4.94 -10.66 -0.78
CA ALA A 83 3.91 -9.92 -1.50
C ALA A 83 3.60 -10.54 -2.87
N ASN A 84 4.64 -11.01 -3.57
CA ASN A 84 4.44 -11.70 -4.85
C ASN A 84 3.69 -13.02 -4.67
N GLU A 85 4.04 -13.79 -3.63
CA GLU A 85 3.36 -15.06 -3.36
C GLU A 85 1.89 -14.86 -3.02
N GLU A 86 1.58 -13.80 -2.29
CA GLU A 86 0.23 -13.54 -1.77
C GLU A 86 -0.59 -12.59 -2.65
N ALA A 87 -0.03 -12.13 -3.77
CA ALA A 87 -0.68 -11.17 -4.66
C ALA A 87 -1.12 -9.90 -3.91
N MET A 88 -0.32 -9.44 -2.95
CA MET A 88 -0.55 -8.19 -2.22
C MET A 88 0.30 -7.09 -2.83
N PRO A 89 -0.28 -6.12 -3.55
CA PRO A 89 0.51 -5.07 -4.19
C PRO A 89 1.27 -4.22 -3.17
N ILE A 90 2.55 -4.02 -3.44
CA ILE A 90 3.35 -3.02 -2.73
C ILE A 90 3.78 -2.00 -3.78
N LEU A 91 3.44 -0.75 -3.54
CA LEU A 91 3.82 0.37 -4.39
C LEU A 91 4.81 1.25 -3.64
N SER A 92 5.76 1.85 -4.34
CA SER A 92 6.67 2.82 -3.76
C SER A 92 6.27 4.22 -4.18
N PHE A 93 6.59 5.20 -3.34
CA PHE A 93 6.35 6.60 -3.63
C PHE A 93 7.55 7.41 -3.12
N PRO A 94 8.19 8.23 -3.97
CA PRO A 94 9.41 8.93 -3.57
C PRO A 94 9.18 10.11 -2.62
N GLY A 95 7.99 10.67 -2.61
CA GLY A 95 7.65 11.80 -1.75
C GLY A 95 7.18 11.39 -0.37
N THR A 96 6.74 12.35 0.40
CA THR A 96 6.29 12.14 1.78
C THR A 96 4.94 11.42 1.83
N SER A 97 4.61 10.88 3.00
CA SER A 97 3.28 10.29 3.21
C SER A 97 2.17 11.32 3.00
N TYR A 98 2.44 12.58 3.38
CA TYR A 98 1.48 13.67 3.14
C TYR A 98 1.22 13.86 1.64
N GLU A 99 2.30 13.93 0.85
CA GLU A 99 2.17 14.09 -0.60
C GLU A 99 1.46 12.90 -1.25
N ALA A 100 1.77 11.69 -0.79
CA ALA A 100 1.08 10.49 -1.26
C ALA A 100 -0.41 10.57 -0.94
N ALA A 101 -0.76 10.99 0.27
CA ALA A 101 -2.15 11.11 0.70
C ALA A 101 -2.92 12.14 -0.15
N ILE A 102 -2.30 13.28 -0.44
CA ILE A 102 -2.92 14.30 -1.28
C ILE A 102 -3.21 13.70 -2.67
N LYS A 103 -2.24 13.01 -3.24
CA LYS A 103 -2.38 12.40 -4.55
C LYS A 103 -3.54 11.40 -4.58
N LEU A 104 -3.62 10.54 -3.58
CA LEU A 104 -4.71 9.57 -3.47
C LEU A 104 -6.06 10.26 -3.27
N TYR A 105 -6.09 11.30 -2.45
CA TYR A 105 -7.32 12.07 -2.26
C TYR A 105 -7.83 12.63 -3.59
N GLN A 106 -6.95 13.23 -4.37
CA GLN A 106 -7.31 13.77 -5.67
C GLN A 106 -7.83 12.70 -6.62
N LEU A 107 -7.17 11.56 -6.67
CA LEU A 107 -7.57 10.46 -7.54
C LEU A 107 -8.92 9.86 -7.13
N LEU A 108 -9.13 9.67 -5.84
CA LEU A 108 -10.36 9.06 -5.33
C LEU A 108 -11.56 10.02 -5.35
N SER A 109 -11.31 11.31 -5.47
CA SER A 109 -12.36 12.33 -5.47
C SER A 109 -12.91 12.65 -6.87
N LYS A 110 -12.39 12.01 -7.89
CA LYS A 110 -12.85 12.23 -9.26
C LYS A 110 -14.17 11.55 -9.56
#